data_0ead945f13a5baa54b5d3ed1500ddfcb
#
_entry.id   0ead945f13a5baa54b5d3ed1500ddfcb
#
_cell.length_a   1.000
_cell.length_b   1.000
_cell.length_c   1.000
_cell.angle_alpha   90.00
_cell.angle_beta   90.00
_cell.angle_gamma   90.00
#
_symmetry.space_group_name_H-M   'P 1'
#
loop_
_entity.id
_entity.type
_entity.pdbx_description
1 polymer ?
#
loop_
_entity_poly.entity_id
_entity_poly.type
_entity_poly.pdbx_seq_one_letter_code
_entity_poly.pdbx_strand_id
1 'polypeptide(L)'
;MSEQSGLSQQSGSALSSAGFDTAWCATDLGTYRACRHTYERYSLDSLPPLDPDQFTGAFTWLGGAGDPIPRQVRKLNGLAKELSAKGLTFPRDFVTFQTSENLYGSLDEVSVTGCWTNLSRPLPSPVEPGAFLVRFFRDQQDCVIWYLYLRPMSEAFVVHSDVDYEFEYEARNGEEIQPHLADTEEQRSAILWCAPSFEEFAHRFWIENRIWHAVNDPDLPRLEPRLQEYVNHYATPEAPDDERLRTVVDRADVAR
;
A
#
# COMPACT_ATOMS: atom_id res chain seq x y z
N MET A 1 -45.28 1.60 26.57
CA MET A 1 -44.90 1.91 25.18
C MET A 1 -43.51 2.50 25.25
N SER A 2 -42.51 1.69 25.00
CA SER A 2 -41.09 2.06 25.07
C SER A 2 -40.51 1.82 23.69
N GLU A 3 -40.19 2.91 23.02
CA GLU A 3 -39.47 2.88 21.74
C GLU A 3 -37.99 2.63 22.02
N GLN A 4 -37.50 1.50 21.54
CA GLN A 4 -36.07 1.22 21.46
C GLN A 4 -35.53 1.77 20.16
N SER A 5 -34.75 2.84 20.26
CA SER A 5 -33.96 3.40 19.17
C SER A 5 -32.78 2.47 18.89
N GLY A 6 -32.82 1.79 17.74
CA GLY A 6 -31.70 1.01 17.22
C GLY A 6 -30.55 1.93 16.81
N LEU A 7 -29.47 1.95 17.55
CA LEU A 7 -28.18 2.53 17.16
C LEU A 7 -27.50 1.55 16.19
N SER A 8 -27.49 1.97 14.93
CA SER A 8 -26.65 1.37 13.90
C SER A 8 -25.17 1.56 14.30
N GLN A 9 -24.49 0.48 14.68
CA GLN A 9 -23.04 0.49 14.86
C GLN A 9 -22.40 0.61 13.48
N GLN A 10 -21.95 1.79 13.14
CA GLN A 10 -20.93 2.00 12.11
C GLN A 10 -19.64 1.37 12.67
N SER A 11 -19.12 0.36 11.98
CA SER A 11 -17.79 -0.18 12.24
C SER A 11 -16.78 0.93 11.98
N GLY A 12 -16.33 1.58 13.05
CA GLY A 12 -15.33 2.64 12.99
C GLY A 12 -14.02 2.04 12.47
N SER A 13 -13.57 2.52 11.31
CA SER A 13 -12.21 2.31 10.84
C SER A 13 -11.25 2.83 11.92
N ALA A 14 -10.29 1.99 12.33
CA ALA A 14 -9.27 2.42 13.27
C ALA A 14 -8.38 3.47 12.59
N LEU A 15 -8.30 4.67 13.16
CA LEU A 15 -7.37 5.71 12.69
C LEU A 15 -5.93 5.27 13.00
N SER A 16 -5.03 5.42 12.02
CA SER A 16 -3.61 5.28 12.25
C SER A 16 -3.10 6.35 13.22
N SER A 17 -1.94 6.11 13.84
CA SER A 17 -1.23 7.15 14.61
C SER A 17 -0.94 8.41 13.78
N ALA A 18 -0.93 8.28 12.46
CA ALA A 18 -0.75 9.37 11.50
C ALA A 18 -2.04 10.16 11.21
N GLY A 19 -3.21 9.77 11.76
CA GLY A 19 -4.48 10.49 11.60
C GLY A 19 -5.18 10.28 10.25
N PHE A 20 -4.87 9.18 9.56
CA PHE A 20 -5.55 8.71 8.35
C PHE A 20 -6.30 7.42 8.63
N ASP A 21 -7.37 7.16 7.90
CA ASP A 21 -7.98 5.85 7.83
C ASP A 21 -6.96 4.82 7.33
N THR A 22 -7.07 3.59 7.83
CA THR A 22 -6.12 2.53 7.50
C THR A 22 -6.74 1.51 6.56
N ALA A 23 -6.02 1.15 5.52
CA ALA A 23 -6.36 0.01 4.68
C ALA A 23 -5.12 -0.53 3.95
N TRP A 24 -5.12 -1.83 3.72
CA TRP A 24 -4.23 -2.49 2.79
C TRP A 24 -5.00 -2.77 1.50
N CYS A 25 -4.53 -2.23 0.38
CA CYS A 25 -5.12 -2.48 -0.93
C CYS A 25 -4.36 -3.61 -1.61
N ALA A 26 -5.02 -4.73 -1.88
CA ALA A 26 -4.38 -5.92 -2.41
C ALA A 26 -5.30 -6.75 -3.29
N THR A 27 -4.69 -7.71 -3.98
CA THR A 27 -5.33 -8.68 -4.85
C THR A 27 -5.75 -9.93 -4.10
N ASP A 28 -6.31 -10.89 -4.82
CA ASP A 28 -6.68 -12.23 -4.37
C ASP A 28 -5.47 -13.07 -3.91
N LEU A 29 -5.66 -13.87 -2.86
CA LEU A 29 -4.73 -14.91 -2.42
C LEU A 29 -5.37 -16.31 -2.51
N GLY A 30 -6.27 -16.51 -3.43
CA GLY A 30 -6.99 -17.77 -3.61
C GLY A 30 -7.85 -18.11 -2.41
N THR A 31 -7.74 -19.36 -1.94
CA THR A 31 -8.52 -19.86 -0.80
C THR A 31 -8.14 -19.27 0.56
N TYR A 32 -7.02 -18.54 0.63
CA TYR A 32 -6.55 -17.93 1.87
C TYR A 32 -7.23 -16.58 2.15
N ARG A 33 -7.35 -15.75 1.14
CA ARG A 33 -8.02 -14.44 1.22
C ARG A 33 -8.56 -14.10 -0.16
N ALA A 34 -9.86 -14.28 -0.35
CA ALA A 34 -10.53 -14.01 -1.61
C ALA A 34 -10.68 -12.50 -1.85
N CYS A 35 -10.60 -12.09 -3.11
CA CYS A 35 -10.87 -10.74 -3.57
C CYS A 35 -11.98 -10.79 -4.65
N ARG A 36 -12.97 -9.91 -4.57
CA ARG A 36 -14.10 -9.89 -5.51
C ARG A 36 -13.79 -9.15 -6.81
N HIS A 37 -12.78 -8.29 -6.75
CA HIS A 37 -12.37 -7.41 -7.84
C HIS A 37 -10.87 -7.56 -8.07
N THR A 38 -10.29 -6.74 -8.95
CA THR A 38 -8.83 -6.68 -9.11
C THR A 38 -8.12 -6.31 -7.80
N TYR A 39 -8.75 -5.40 -7.03
CA TYR A 39 -8.29 -4.99 -5.71
C TYR A 39 -9.46 -4.96 -4.71
N GLU A 40 -9.13 -5.23 -3.46
CA GLU A 40 -10.01 -4.99 -2.32
C GLU A 40 -9.23 -4.32 -1.19
N ARG A 41 -9.93 -3.55 -0.36
CA ARG A 41 -9.34 -2.87 0.82
C ARG A 41 -9.57 -3.75 2.03
N TYR A 42 -8.49 -4.16 2.67
CA TYR A 42 -8.50 -5.01 3.86
C TYR A 42 -8.12 -4.18 5.10
N SER A 43 -8.78 -4.44 6.23
CA SER A 43 -8.33 -3.91 7.52
C SER A 43 -6.92 -4.43 7.83
N LEU A 44 -6.04 -3.58 8.34
CA LEU A 44 -4.68 -4.00 8.73
C LEU A 44 -4.70 -5.07 9.83
N ASP A 45 -5.69 -5.05 10.71
CA ASP A 45 -5.85 -6.03 11.78
C ASP A 45 -6.21 -7.44 11.25
N SER A 46 -6.72 -7.51 10.01
CA SER A 46 -7.04 -8.79 9.35
C SER A 46 -5.84 -9.42 8.62
N LEU A 47 -4.72 -8.73 8.60
CA LEU A 47 -3.51 -9.17 7.89
C LEU A 47 -2.55 -9.90 8.84
N PRO A 48 -1.70 -10.80 8.30
CA PRO A 48 -0.63 -11.39 9.09
C PRO A 48 0.23 -10.30 9.77
N PRO A 49 0.46 -10.42 11.09
CA PRO A 49 1.34 -9.48 11.78
C PRO A 49 2.76 -9.60 11.22
N LEU A 50 3.43 -8.47 11.11
CA LEU A 50 4.83 -8.41 10.71
C LEU A 50 5.69 -8.04 11.92
N ASP A 51 6.84 -8.68 12.07
CA ASP A 51 7.82 -8.29 13.07
C ASP A 51 8.57 -7.04 12.59
N PRO A 52 8.40 -5.87 13.25
CA PRO A 52 9.02 -4.64 12.81
C PRO A 52 10.56 -4.69 12.87
N ASP A 53 11.14 -5.55 13.71
CA ASP A 53 12.59 -5.66 13.87
C ASP A 53 13.29 -6.24 12.63
N GLN A 54 12.55 -6.87 11.73
CA GLN A 54 13.09 -7.36 10.45
C GLN A 54 13.29 -6.23 9.40
N PHE A 55 12.67 -5.06 9.60
CA PHE A 55 12.69 -3.95 8.65
C PHE A 55 13.73 -2.90 9.06
N THR A 56 14.97 -3.13 8.66
CA THR A 56 16.13 -2.30 9.05
C THR A 56 16.54 -1.28 7.98
N GLY A 57 15.85 -1.23 6.86
CA GLY A 57 16.23 -0.47 5.68
C GLY A 57 17.26 -1.19 4.79
N ALA A 58 17.59 -2.44 5.11
CA ALA A 58 18.60 -3.23 4.39
C ALA A 58 18.02 -4.26 3.41
N PHE A 59 16.72 -4.52 3.45
CA PHE A 59 16.02 -5.49 2.58
C PHE A 59 16.65 -6.89 2.58
N THR A 60 17.13 -7.34 3.73
CA THR A 60 17.81 -8.64 3.86
C THR A 60 16.89 -9.81 3.48
N TRP A 61 15.60 -9.65 3.67
CA TRP A 61 14.57 -10.60 3.28
C TRP A 61 14.43 -10.77 1.74
N LEU A 62 14.95 -9.81 0.94
CA LEU A 62 14.98 -9.83 -0.53
C LEU A 62 16.42 -10.00 -1.08
N GLY A 63 17.38 -10.38 -0.22
CA GLY A 63 18.78 -10.56 -0.59
C GLY A 63 19.67 -9.35 -0.37
N GLY A 64 19.10 -8.25 0.11
CA GLY A 64 19.83 -7.01 0.39
C GLY A 64 20.15 -6.17 -0.83
N ALA A 65 20.67 -4.98 -0.58
CA ALA A 65 21.07 -4.02 -1.61
C ALA A 65 22.28 -4.55 -2.42
N GLY A 66 22.21 -4.39 -3.74
CA GLY A 66 23.34 -4.54 -4.65
C GLY A 66 24.08 -3.23 -4.85
N ASP A 67 24.86 -3.15 -5.94
CA ASP A 67 25.56 -1.93 -6.31
C ASP A 67 24.57 -0.82 -6.69
N PRO A 68 24.97 0.46 -6.49
CA PRO A 68 24.12 1.58 -6.84
C PRO A 68 23.93 1.72 -8.36
N ILE A 69 22.69 1.91 -8.81
CA ILE A 69 22.37 2.22 -10.21
C ILE A 69 22.59 3.72 -10.46
N PRO A 70 23.62 4.15 -11.21
CA PRO A 70 23.99 5.56 -11.33
C PRO A 70 22.87 6.46 -11.89
N ARG A 71 22.02 5.94 -12.78
CA ARG A 71 20.87 6.67 -13.33
C ARG A 71 19.83 6.96 -12.26
N GLN A 72 19.51 5.96 -11.43
CA GLN A 72 18.51 6.09 -10.35
C GLN A 72 19.02 7.01 -9.24
N VAL A 73 20.30 6.89 -8.88
CA VAL A 73 20.95 7.81 -7.94
C VAL A 73 20.82 9.27 -8.41
N ARG A 74 21.10 9.55 -9.69
CA ARG A 74 20.95 10.93 -10.23
C ARG A 74 19.51 11.40 -10.20
N LYS A 75 18.55 10.55 -10.59
CA LYS A 75 17.11 10.87 -10.57
C LYS A 75 16.66 11.22 -9.15
N LEU A 76 16.97 10.33 -8.20
CA LEU A 76 16.54 10.50 -6.81
C LEU A 76 17.22 11.72 -6.14
N ASN A 77 18.50 12.00 -6.44
CA ASN A 77 19.20 13.19 -5.97
C ASN A 77 18.55 14.50 -6.48
N GLY A 78 17.99 14.50 -7.69
CA GLY A 78 17.20 15.62 -8.20
C GLY A 78 15.98 15.90 -7.33
N LEU A 79 15.16 14.87 -7.08
CA LEU A 79 13.97 14.94 -6.22
C LEU A 79 14.34 15.30 -4.76
N ALA A 80 15.43 14.74 -4.24
CA ALA A 80 15.91 15.03 -2.90
C ALA A 80 16.29 16.50 -2.70
N LYS A 81 16.83 17.17 -3.74
CA LYS A 81 17.08 18.62 -3.69
C LYS A 81 15.78 19.43 -3.59
N GLU A 82 14.74 19.02 -4.34
CA GLU A 82 13.43 19.67 -4.28
C GLU A 82 12.80 19.52 -2.89
N LEU A 83 12.88 18.32 -2.30
CA LEU A 83 12.42 18.05 -0.94
C LEU A 83 13.21 18.84 0.12
N SER A 84 14.55 18.89 -0.01
CA SER A 84 15.41 19.61 0.92
C SER A 84 15.09 21.11 0.95
N ALA A 85 14.73 21.71 -0.19
CA ALA A 85 14.28 23.10 -0.26
C ALA A 85 12.98 23.34 0.53
N LYS A 86 12.24 22.28 0.87
CA LYS A 86 11.02 22.28 1.66
C LYS A 86 11.23 21.78 3.11
N GLY A 87 12.49 21.52 3.48
CA GLY A 87 12.84 20.99 4.80
C GLY A 87 12.50 19.50 4.99
N LEU A 88 12.33 18.75 3.90
CA LEU A 88 11.98 17.34 3.90
C LEU A 88 13.11 16.47 3.36
N THR A 89 13.10 15.20 3.71
CA THR A 89 14.08 14.20 3.24
C THR A 89 13.38 12.89 2.92
N PHE A 90 13.93 12.13 1.98
CA PHE A 90 13.52 10.75 1.77
C PHE A 90 13.97 9.86 2.93
N PRO A 91 13.16 8.88 3.37
CA PRO A 91 13.61 7.86 4.29
C PRO A 91 14.68 6.96 3.64
N ARG A 92 15.56 6.45 4.49
CA ARG A 92 16.74 5.70 4.03
C ARG A 92 16.38 4.43 3.27
N ASP A 93 15.39 3.67 3.74
CA ASP A 93 14.90 2.46 3.10
C ASP A 93 14.42 2.73 1.67
N PHE A 94 13.65 3.79 1.47
CA PHE A 94 13.21 4.20 0.14
C PHE A 94 14.39 4.52 -0.79
N VAL A 95 15.38 5.28 -0.30
CA VAL A 95 16.59 5.59 -1.09
C VAL A 95 17.33 4.31 -1.46
N THR A 96 17.54 3.42 -0.49
CA THR A 96 18.21 2.13 -0.69
C THR A 96 17.52 1.33 -1.78
N PHE A 97 16.19 1.17 -1.69
CA PHE A 97 15.43 0.39 -2.67
C PHE A 97 15.50 0.98 -4.07
N GLN A 98 15.25 2.28 -4.20
CA GLN A 98 15.17 2.95 -5.50
C GLN A 98 16.50 3.06 -6.24
N THR A 99 17.62 2.87 -5.54
CA THR A 99 18.96 3.06 -6.14
C THR A 99 19.79 1.79 -6.27
N SER A 100 19.36 0.66 -5.72
CA SER A 100 20.14 -0.59 -5.67
C SER A 100 19.74 -1.57 -6.77
N GLU A 101 20.69 -2.18 -7.45
CA GLU A 101 20.44 -3.06 -8.60
C GLU A 101 19.66 -4.33 -8.24
N ASN A 102 19.83 -4.87 -7.02
CA ASN A 102 19.10 -6.05 -6.58
C ASN A 102 17.65 -5.77 -6.14
N LEU A 103 17.31 -4.49 -5.92
CA LEU A 103 16.02 -4.11 -5.35
C LEU A 103 15.14 -3.37 -6.36
N TYR A 104 15.74 -2.46 -7.13
CA TYR A 104 15.01 -1.63 -8.08
C TYR A 104 14.29 -2.49 -9.13
N GLY A 105 12.97 -2.29 -9.26
CA GLY A 105 12.14 -3.04 -10.20
C GLY A 105 11.63 -4.38 -9.68
N SER A 106 12.10 -4.88 -8.52
CA SER A 106 11.65 -6.18 -7.99
C SER A 106 10.15 -6.23 -7.65
N LEU A 107 9.53 -5.09 -7.32
CA LEU A 107 8.08 -5.01 -7.15
C LEU A 107 7.34 -4.99 -8.49
N ASP A 108 7.92 -4.37 -9.51
CA ASP A 108 7.37 -4.36 -10.87
C ASP A 108 7.32 -5.81 -11.42
N GLU A 109 8.42 -6.56 -11.22
CA GLU A 109 8.59 -7.93 -11.71
C GLU A 109 7.62 -8.92 -11.05
N VAL A 110 7.31 -8.72 -9.76
CA VAL A 110 6.43 -9.63 -9.03
C VAL A 110 4.97 -9.29 -9.18
N SER A 111 4.64 -8.06 -9.62
CA SER A 111 3.28 -7.55 -9.68
C SER A 111 2.37 -8.36 -10.61
N VAL A 112 1.30 -8.92 -10.06
CA VAL A 112 0.29 -9.69 -10.82
C VAL A 112 -0.71 -8.80 -11.56
N THR A 113 -0.79 -7.53 -11.20
CA THR A 113 -1.71 -6.55 -11.79
C THR A 113 -1.01 -5.55 -12.69
N GLY A 114 0.29 -5.76 -12.99
CA GLY A 114 1.07 -4.88 -13.84
C GLY A 114 1.39 -3.53 -13.18
N CYS A 115 1.50 -3.51 -11.86
CA CYS A 115 2.01 -2.32 -11.17
C CYS A 115 3.47 -2.05 -11.55
N TRP A 116 3.85 -0.79 -11.54
CA TRP A 116 5.17 -0.36 -11.96
C TRP A 116 5.67 0.87 -11.21
N THR A 117 6.98 0.94 -11.08
CA THR A 117 7.67 2.06 -10.43
C THR A 117 7.53 3.32 -11.26
N ASN A 118 6.88 4.35 -10.71
CA ASN A 118 6.64 5.62 -11.35
C ASN A 118 6.80 6.78 -10.38
N LEU A 119 8.00 7.36 -10.30
CA LEU A 119 8.28 8.46 -9.38
C LEU A 119 7.77 9.78 -9.93
N SER A 120 6.88 10.44 -9.17
CA SER A 120 6.50 11.84 -9.37
C SER A 120 7.54 12.80 -8.79
N ARG A 121 7.40 14.08 -9.08
CA ARG A 121 7.99 15.13 -8.26
C ARG A 121 7.31 15.19 -6.89
N PRO A 122 7.88 15.91 -5.90
CA PRO A 122 7.19 16.20 -4.65
C PRO A 122 5.94 17.03 -4.88
N LEU A 123 4.78 16.52 -4.46
CA LEU A 123 3.46 17.13 -4.60
C LEU A 123 3.01 17.63 -3.24
N PRO A 124 2.49 18.87 -3.09
CA PRO A 124 1.93 19.33 -1.83
C PRO A 124 0.79 18.41 -1.37
N SER A 125 0.72 18.12 -0.07
CA SER A 125 -0.41 17.38 0.47
C SER A 125 -1.70 18.20 0.34
N PRO A 126 -2.80 17.58 -0.13
CA PRO A 126 -4.08 18.27 -0.22
C PRO A 126 -4.73 18.51 1.16
N VAL A 127 -4.25 17.85 2.22
CA VAL A 127 -4.91 17.84 3.54
C VAL A 127 -4.04 18.35 4.69
N GLU A 128 -2.71 18.44 4.49
CA GLU A 128 -1.78 18.86 5.55
C GLU A 128 -0.77 19.88 5.01
N PRO A 129 -0.84 21.14 5.46
CA PRO A 129 0.14 22.15 5.09
C PRO A 129 1.56 21.74 5.46
N GLY A 130 2.50 21.88 4.53
CA GLY A 130 3.91 21.54 4.73
C GLY A 130 4.25 20.05 4.59
N ALA A 131 3.27 19.17 4.45
CA ALA A 131 3.47 17.78 4.06
C ALA A 131 3.45 17.63 2.54
N PHE A 132 4.12 16.56 2.04
CA PHE A 132 4.23 16.27 0.61
C PHE A 132 4.01 14.79 0.33
N LEU A 133 3.49 14.51 -0.86
CA LEU A 133 3.40 13.16 -1.43
C LEU A 133 4.44 13.00 -2.54
N VAL A 134 5.04 11.82 -2.63
CA VAL A 134 5.82 11.40 -3.80
C VAL A 134 5.23 10.07 -4.26
N ARG A 135 4.55 10.07 -5.42
CA ARG A 135 4.13 8.81 -6.03
C ARG A 135 5.37 8.00 -6.33
N PHE A 136 5.35 6.72 -5.97
CA PHE A 136 6.46 5.82 -6.29
C PHE A 136 6.01 4.58 -7.06
N PHE A 137 4.73 4.21 -6.96
CA PHE A 137 4.21 2.99 -7.54
C PHE A 137 2.75 3.20 -7.96
N ARG A 138 2.32 2.58 -9.05
CA ARG A 138 0.93 2.64 -9.52
C ARG A 138 0.58 1.40 -10.31
N ASP A 139 -0.69 1.03 -10.34
CA ASP A 139 -1.16 0.00 -11.24
C ASP A 139 -1.36 0.56 -12.66
N GLN A 140 -1.42 -0.33 -13.65
CA GLN A 140 -1.50 0.08 -15.07
C GLN A 140 -2.80 0.80 -15.44
N GLN A 141 -3.85 0.72 -14.63
CA GLN A 141 -5.17 1.34 -14.85
C GLN A 141 -5.44 2.47 -13.87
N ASP A 142 -4.49 2.79 -13.00
CA ASP A 142 -4.60 3.79 -11.93
C ASP A 142 -5.72 3.52 -10.92
N CYS A 143 -6.15 2.25 -10.79
CA CYS A 143 -7.12 1.87 -9.77
C CYS A 143 -6.58 2.04 -8.35
N VAL A 144 -5.26 1.96 -8.20
CA VAL A 144 -4.55 2.23 -6.96
C VAL A 144 -3.18 2.83 -7.25
N ILE A 145 -2.85 3.87 -6.49
CA ILE A 145 -1.59 4.61 -6.60
C ILE A 145 -1.00 4.72 -5.20
N TRP A 146 0.27 4.33 -5.05
CA TRP A 146 0.97 4.41 -3.76
C TRP A 146 1.92 5.59 -3.72
N TYR A 147 1.88 6.27 -2.58
CA TYR A 147 2.66 7.47 -2.31
C TYR A 147 3.48 7.29 -1.03
N LEU A 148 4.68 7.83 -1.06
CA LEU A 148 5.41 8.14 0.14
C LEU A 148 4.88 9.47 0.67
N TYR A 149 4.29 9.46 1.87
CA TYR A 149 3.81 10.64 2.55
C TYR A 149 4.91 11.17 3.46
N LEU A 150 5.29 12.42 3.25
CA LEU A 150 6.42 13.06 3.91
C LEU A 150 5.93 14.23 4.74
N ARG A 151 6.21 14.22 6.02
CA ARG A 151 5.92 15.29 6.97
C ARG A 151 7.19 15.99 7.44
N PRO A 152 7.10 17.25 7.93
CA PRO A 152 8.20 17.88 8.66
C PRO A 152 8.76 17.00 9.79
N MET A 153 10.01 17.23 10.18
CA MET A 153 10.73 16.44 11.21
C MET A 153 11.03 14.98 10.79
N SER A 154 11.13 14.73 9.48
CA SER A 154 11.51 13.43 8.90
C SER A 154 10.53 12.29 9.19
N GLU A 155 9.29 12.58 9.52
CA GLU A 155 8.24 11.58 9.58
C GLU A 155 7.83 11.18 8.16
N ALA A 156 7.84 9.88 7.87
CA ALA A 156 7.47 9.34 6.57
C ALA A 156 6.75 8.01 6.74
N PHE A 157 5.75 7.75 5.89
CA PHE A 157 4.99 6.50 5.84
C PHE A 157 4.41 6.31 4.44
N VAL A 158 3.84 5.14 4.20
CA VAL A 158 3.22 4.82 2.90
C VAL A 158 1.70 4.95 2.99
N VAL A 159 1.14 5.60 1.99
CA VAL A 159 -0.31 5.70 1.78
C VAL A 159 -0.67 5.22 0.38
N HIS A 160 -1.94 4.89 0.18
CA HIS A 160 -2.49 4.71 -1.17
C HIS A 160 -3.73 5.57 -1.38
N SER A 161 -4.03 5.83 -2.65
CA SER A 161 -5.21 6.55 -3.11
C SER A 161 -5.60 6.05 -4.50
N ASP A 162 -6.84 6.29 -4.90
CA ASP A 162 -7.33 6.19 -6.29
C ASP A 162 -7.21 7.52 -7.04
N VAL A 163 -6.69 8.57 -6.39
CA VAL A 163 -6.47 9.89 -7.00
C VAL A 163 -5.02 10.03 -7.47
N ASP A 164 -4.82 10.39 -8.74
CA ASP A 164 -3.52 10.84 -9.23
C ASP A 164 -3.27 12.31 -8.90
N TYR A 165 -2.61 12.54 -7.76
CA TYR A 165 -2.33 13.90 -7.27
C TYR A 165 -1.37 14.69 -8.18
N GLU A 166 -0.55 14.03 -9.02
CA GLU A 166 0.27 14.73 -10.00
C GLU A 166 -0.60 15.31 -11.11
N PHE A 167 -1.54 14.53 -11.63
CA PHE A 167 -2.51 15.00 -12.62
C PHE A 167 -3.37 16.13 -12.07
N GLU A 168 -3.88 16.00 -10.84
CA GLU A 168 -4.66 17.04 -10.17
C GLU A 168 -3.86 18.33 -9.99
N TYR A 169 -2.58 18.23 -9.61
CA TYR A 169 -1.69 19.37 -9.45
C TYR A 169 -1.41 20.06 -10.81
N GLU A 170 -1.17 19.28 -11.86
CA GLU A 170 -0.92 19.81 -13.21
C GLU A 170 -2.17 20.44 -13.83
N ALA A 171 -3.34 19.84 -13.63
CA ALA A 171 -4.62 20.37 -14.11
C ALA A 171 -4.92 21.76 -13.52
N ARG A 172 -4.37 22.06 -12.34
CA ARG A 172 -4.48 23.38 -11.67
C ARG A 172 -3.31 24.33 -12.00
N ASN A 173 -2.56 24.06 -13.04
CA ASN A 173 -1.37 24.85 -13.43
C ASN A 173 -0.29 24.95 -12.35
N GLY A 174 -0.20 23.95 -11.48
CA GLY A 174 0.75 23.91 -10.38
C GLY A 174 0.39 24.80 -9.18
N GLU A 175 -0.83 25.32 -9.11
CA GLU A 175 -1.31 25.99 -7.91
C GLU A 175 -1.51 24.99 -6.78
N GLU A 176 -0.96 25.30 -5.61
CA GLU A 176 -1.17 24.47 -4.42
C GLU A 176 -2.65 24.43 -4.05
N ILE A 177 -3.15 23.21 -3.77
CA ILE A 177 -4.48 23.06 -3.19
C ILE A 177 -4.46 23.76 -1.83
N GLN A 178 -5.23 24.83 -1.72
CA GLN A 178 -5.37 25.49 -0.42
C GLN A 178 -6.32 24.63 0.43
N PRO A 179 -5.87 24.00 1.53
CA PRO A 179 -6.66 23.03 2.29
C PRO A 179 -8.00 23.59 2.81
N HIS A 180 -8.12 24.91 2.90
CA HIS A 180 -9.32 25.59 3.38
C HIS A 180 -10.42 25.83 2.31
N LEU A 181 -10.14 25.52 1.03
CA LEU A 181 -11.09 25.72 -0.08
C LEU A 181 -11.72 24.42 -0.59
N ALA A 182 -11.24 23.25 -0.11
CA ALA A 182 -11.77 21.95 -0.46
C ALA A 182 -12.41 21.31 0.77
N ASP A 183 -13.30 20.35 0.55
CA ASP A 183 -13.77 19.48 1.62
C ASP A 183 -12.59 18.59 2.09
N THR A 184 -11.92 19.05 3.13
CA THR A 184 -10.71 18.39 3.67
C THR A 184 -11.01 17.00 4.21
N GLU A 185 -12.26 16.72 4.60
CA GLU A 185 -12.71 15.40 5.06
C GLU A 185 -12.76 14.41 3.88
N GLU A 186 -13.38 14.81 2.75
CA GLU A 186 -13.44 14.00 1.54
C GLU A 186 -12.02 13.72 0.99
N GLN A 187 -11.17 14.75 0.94
CA GLN A 187 -9.80 14.58 0.49
C GLN A 187 -8.97 13.71 1.44
N ARG A 188 -9.21 13.81 2.76
CA ARG A 188 -8.54 12.97 3.75
C ARG A 188 -8.98 11.53 3.64
N SER A 189 -10.26 11.26 3.42
CA SER A 189 -10.79 9.89 3.26
C SER A 189 -10.31 9.19 1.99
N ALA A 190 -9.86 9.96 0.98
CA ALA A 190 -9.24 9.42 -0.23
C ALA A 190 -7.77 8.98 -0.02
N ILE A 191 -7.14 9.34 1.11
CA ILE A 191 -5.75 8.98 1.44
C ILE A 191 -5.79 7.93 2.55
N LEU A 192 -5.37 6.72 2.23
CA LEU A 192 -5.42 5.60 3.17
C LEU A 192 -4.00 5.19 3.58
N TRP A 193 -3.73 5.20 4.89
CA TRP A 193 -2.47 4.74 5.43
C TRP A 193 -2.34 3.22 5.28
N CYS A 194 -1.22 2.71 4.78
CA CYS A 194 -1.05 1.29 4.54
C CYS A 194 0.24 0.67 5.11
N ALA A 195 1.28 1.44 5.39
CA ALA A 195 2.48 0.91 6.04
C ALA A 195 3.29 2.01 6.74
N PRO A 196 3.95 1.70 7.88
CA PRO A 196 4.76 2.65 8.63
C PRO A 196 6.09 2.99 7.96
N SER A 197 6.57 2.13 7.05
CA SER A 197 7.82 2.31 6.31
C SER A 197 7.68 1.79 4.88
N PHE A 198 8.60 2.22 4.01
CA PHE A 198 8.64 1.71 2.65
C PHE A 198 9.07 0.24 2.62
N GLU A 199 10.02 -0.19 3.48
CA GLU A 199 10.46 -1.58 3.51
C GLU A 199 9.34 -2.54 3.92
N GLU A 200 8.50 -2.15 4.91
CA GLU A 200 7.35 -2.97 5.32
C GLU A 200 6.30 -3.06 4.20
N PHE A 201 6.00 -1.93 3.53
CA PHE A 201 5.15 -1.93 2.34
C PHE A 201 5.68 -2.89 1.27
N ALA A 202 6.96 -2.76 0.91
CA ALA A 202 7.60 -3.56 -0.12
C ALA A 202 7.56 -5.06 0.22
N HIS A 203 7.82 -5.42 1.49
CA HIS A 203 7.74 -6.80 1.96
C HIS A 203 6.35 -7.38 1.78
N ARG A 204 5.31 -6.69 2.29
CA ARG A 204 3.93 -7.17 2.21
C ARG A 204 3.46 -7.27 0.76
N PHE A 205 3.73 -6.26 -0.07
CA PHE A 205 3.40 -6.29 -1.48
C PHE A 205 4.09 -7.47 -2.19
N TRP A 206 5.38 -7.64 -1.98
CA TRP A 206 6.17 -8.69 -2.60
C TRP A 206 5.67 -10.10 -2.19
N ILE A 207 5.47 -10.35 -0.90
CA ILE A 207 5.07 -11.67 -0.40
C ILE A 207 3.67 -12.05 -0.90
N GLU A 208 2.70 -11.11 -0.91
CA GLU A 208 1.35 -11.38 -1.38
C GLU A 208 1.31 -11.68 -2.89
N ASN A 209 2.05 -10.93 -3.71
CA ASN A 209 2.14 -11.23 -5.13
C ASN A 209 2.85 -12.58 -5.40
N ARG A 210 3.88 -12.93 -4.62
CA ARG A 210 4.51 -14.27 -4.69
C ARG A 210 3.55 -15.39 -4.32
N ILE A 211 2.70 -15.19 -3.32
CA ILE A 211 1.65 -16.15 -2.95
C ILE A 211 0.68 -16.31 -4.11
N TRP A 212 0.22 -15.20 -4.71
CA TRP A 212 -0.70 -15.26 -5.84
C TRP A 212 -0.13 -16.10 -6.99
N HIS A 213 1.14 -15.88 -7.37
CA HIS A 213 1.80 -16.68 -8.39
C HIS A 213 1.85 -18.16 -7.99
N ALA A 214 2.20 -18.46 -6.75
CA ALA A 214 2.32 -19.84 -6.28
C ALA A 214 0.98 -20.58 -6.22
N VAL A 215 -0.12 -19.91 -5.85
CA VAL A 215 -1.45 -20.56 -5.78
C VAL A 215 -2.13 -20.69 -7.14
N ASN A 216 -1.70 -19.90 -8.13
CA ASN A 216 -2.25 -19.95 -9.48
C ASN A 216 -1.34 -20.72 -10.48
N ASP A 217 -0.18 -21.21 -10.05
CA ASP A 217 0.71 -22.04 -10.85
C ASP A 217 0.46 -23.53 -10.54
N PRO A 218 -0.14 -24.29 -11.48
CA PRO A 218 -0.42 -25.71 -11.27
C PRO A 218 0.84 -26.58 -11.16
N ASP A 219 1.98 -26.08 -11.61
CA ASP A 219 3.27 -26.78 -11.57
C ASP A 219 4.02 -26.56 -10.26
N LEU A 220 3.60 -25.64 -9.40
CA LEU A 220 4.18 -25.39 -8.09
C LEU A 220 3.48 -26.24 -7.01
N PRO A 221 4.12 -27.33 -6.53
CA PRO A 221 3.45 -28.30 -5.66
C PRO A 221 3.20 -27.80 -4.23
N ARG A 222 3.91 -26.76 -3.78
CA ARG A 222 3.82 -26.21 -2.41
C ARG A 222 4.34 -24.79 -2.35
N LEU A 223 3.76 -24.02 -1.42
CA LEU A 223 4.32 -22.71 -1.05
C LEU A 223 5.70 -22.88 -0.41
N GLU A 224 6.61 -21.97 -0.72
CA GLU A 224 7.88 -21.83 0.02
C GLU A 224 7.58 -21.59 1.51
N PRO A 225 8.44 -22.01 2.45
CA PRO A 225 8.18 -21.95 3.89
C PRO A 225 7.75 -20.56 4.37
N ARG A 226 8.36 -19.50 3.86
CA ARG A 226 8.03 -18.12 4.22
C ARG A 226 6.63 -17.69 3.73
N LEU A 227 6.24 -18.12 2.52
CA LEU A 227 4.90 -17.87 1.99
C LEU A 227 3.85 -18.66 2.77
N GLN A 228 4.19 -19.91 3.13
CA GLN A 228 3.31 -20.75 3.94
C GLN A 228 3.09 -20.16 5.34
N GLU A 229 4.13 -19.63 5.98
CA GLU A 229 4.01 -18.95 7.26
C GLU A 229 3.05 -17.75 7.19
N TYR A 230 3.17 -16.94 6.13
CA TYR A 230 2.28 -15.80 5.92
C TYR A 230 0.82 -16.21 5.78
N VAL A 231 0.51 -17.24 4.99
CA VAL A 231 -0.88 -17.68 4.78
C VAL A 231 -1.45 -18.50 5.93
N ASN A 232 -0.63 -19.06 6.83
CA ASN A 232 -1.10 -19.77 8.02
C ASN A 232 -1.98 -18.89 8.93
N HIS A 233 -1.78 -17.58 8.88
CA HIS A 233 -2.64 -16.61 9.55
C HIS A 233 -4.12 -16.77 9.17
N TYR A 234 -4.40 -17.00 7.87
CA TYR A 234 -5.76 -17.17 7.35
C TYR A 234 -6.33 -18.58 7.57
N ALA A 235 -5.49 -19.56 7.90
CA ALA A 235 -5.90 -20.93 8.18
C ALA A 235 -6.31 -21.14 9.65
N THR A 236 -6.09 -20.16 10.53
CA THR A 236 -6.41 -20.26 11.95
C THR A 236 -7.90 -19.99 12.17
N PRO A 237 -8.64 -20.82 12.95
CA PRO A 237 -10.09 -20.68 13.16
C PRO A 237 -10.56 -19.41 13.88
N GLU A 238 -9.66 -18.56 14.30
CA GLU A 238 -9.95 -17.29 15.01
C GLU A 238 -10.17 -16.09 14.07
N ALA A 239 -10.07 -16.26 12.74
CA ALA A 239 -10.55 -15.21 11.83
C ALA A 239 -12.06 -15.06 12.03
N PRO A 240 -12.59 -13.84 12.27
CA PRO A 240 -14.01 -13.65 12.48
C PRO A 240 -14.79 -14.23 11.31
N ASP A 241 -15.75 -15.10 11.65
CA ASP A 241 -16.64 -15.79 10.70
C ASP A 241 -17.33 -14.72 9.84
N ASP A 242 -16.80 -14.44 8.67
CA ASP A 242 -17.50 -13.63 7.68
C ASP A 242 -18.61 -14.51 7.08
N GLU A 243 -19.78 -14.45 7.72
CA GLU A 243 -21.00 -15.14 7.34
C GLU A 243 -21.39 -14.92 5.85
N ARG A 244 -20.69 -13.99 5.17
CA ARG A 244 -20.87 -13.66 3.75
C ARG A 244 -20.24 -14.68 2.80
N LEU A 245 -19.28 -15.49 3.26
CA LEU A 245 -18.61 -16.48 2.40
C LEU A 245 -19.44 -17.77 2.24
N ARG A 246 -20.39 -18.08 3.14
CA ARG A 246 -21.22 -19.29 3.05
C ARG A 246 -22.33 -19.20 2.01
N THR A 247 -22.72 -18.02 1.55
CA THR A 247 -23.85 -17.83 0.61
C THR A 247 -23.49 -18.02 -0.87
N VAL A 248 -22.22 -18.19 -1.22
CA VAL A 248 -21.78 -18.29 -2.62
C VAL A 248 -21.69 -19.75 -3.10
N VAL A 249 -21.48 -20.71 -2.18
CA VAL A 249 -21.35 -22.13 -2.55
C VAL A 249 -22.70 -22.76 -2.90
N ASP A 250 -23.81 -22.30 -2.29
CA ASP A 250 -25.16 -22.90 -2.49
C ASP A 250 -25.86 -22.46 -3.79
N ARG A 251 -25.29 -21.53 -4.57
CA ARG A 251 -25.91 -21.10 -5.85
C ARG A 251 -25.41 -21.82 -7.10
N ALA A 252 -24.37 -22.63 -6.98
CA ALA A 252 -23.83 -23.37 -8.13
C ALA A 252 -24.55 -24.72 -8.39
N ASP A 253 -25.34 -25.24 -7.44
CA ASP A 253 -25.99 -26.56 -7.56
C ASP A 253 -27.46 -26.51 -8.01
N VAL A 254 -28.01 -25.36 -8.37
CA VAL A 254 -29.43 -25.24 -8.80
C VAL A 254 -29.59 -25.02 -10.32
N ALA A 255 -28.52 -25.14 -11.12
CA ALA A 255 -28.58 -25.03 -12.57
C ALA A 255 -28.02 -26.31 -13.25
N ARG A 256 -28.70 -27.46 -13.07
CA ARG A 256 -28.65 -28.61 -13.96
C ARG A 256 -30.03 -29.20 -14.17
#